data_56b49bf099403fe76b17c68fc37b90a3
#
_entry.id   56b49bf099403fe76b17c68fc37b90a3
#
_cell.length_a   1.000
_cell.length_b   1.000
_cell.length_c   1.000
_cell.angle_alpha   90.00
_cell.angle_beta   90.00
_cell.angle_gamma   90.00
#
_symmetry.space_group_name_H-M   'P 1'
#
loop_
_entity.id
_entity.type
_entity.pdbx_description
1 polymer ?
#
loop_
_entity_poly.entity_id
_entity_poly.type
_entity_poly.pdbx_seq_one_letter_code
_entity_poly.pdbx_strand_id
1 'polypeptide(L)'
;MSDSSRQGEVSEPVEPIFRSGFVSLVGRPNVGKSTLVNNVVGRKVSIVSDKPQTTRTKIRGVHTTSTSQIVLLDTPGIHRPRTLLGERCNERSVQTLREVDVVCLLVEADSPIGPGDRFIANLVKESRTPAILVVNKVDLADAAAVAKRLIDSSGLADFAAFVPISALTGDGVDLLVAEINARLPEGPEYYPGGVVTDQPEAVLVAELVREKLLAIAREELPHSIMVTAEAFEEDEQESYRRPDSSVDGEDSEENLAPEKEEILRFRVTIRVERDSQKGIVIGHKGSVLRDAGTAARLEAEQLLGARVYIENKVKVDPNWQRRGHALDRLGL
;
A
#
# COMPACT_ATOMS: atom_id res chain seq x y z
N MET A 1 42.30 30.12 -53.74
CA MET A 1 40.96 30.40 -53.17
C MET A 1 40.24 29.06 -53.07
N SER A 2 40.37 28.42 -51.94
CA SER A 2 39.69 27.14 -51.63
C SER A 2 38.90 27.39 -50.36
N ASP A 3 37.60 27.50 -50.55
CA ASP A 3 36.59 27.69 -49.49
C ASP A 3 36.32 26.37 -48.88
N SER A 4 36.74 26.18 -47.60
CA SER A 4 36.50 25.01 -46.78
C SER A 4 35.23 25.24 -46.01
N SER A 5 34.09 24.82 -46.54
CA SER A 5 32.82 24.73 -45.84
C SER A 5 32.92 23.68 -44.70
N ARG A 6 33.04 24.17 -43.45
CA ARG A 6 32.84 23.36 -42.25
C ARG A 6 31.35 23.00 -42.14
N GLN A 7 31.02 21.76 -42.44
CA GLN A 7 29.75 21.19 -42.08
C GLN A 7 29.72 21.08 -40.55
N GLY A 8 28.80 21.81 -39.91
CA GLY A 8 28.51 21.65 -38.49
C GLY A 8 27.88 20.28 -38.27
N GLU A 9 28.52 19.42 -37.47
CA GLU A 9 27.92 18.22 -36.93
C GLU A 9 26.74 18.63 -36.06
N VAL A 10 25.53 18.34 -36.53
CA VAL A 10 24.32 18.41 -35.74
C VAL A 10 24.42 17.20 -34.80
N SER A 11 24.75 17.43 -33.53
CA SER A 11 24.69 16.39 -32.50
C SER A 11 23.26 15.89 -32.44
N GLU A 12 23.03 14.59 -32.69
CA GLU A 12 21.77 13.93 -32.47
C GLU A 12 21.34 14.15 -30.99
N PRO A 13 20.05 14.43 -30.72
CA PRO A 13 19.58 14.57 -29.36
C PRO A 13 19.83 13.23 -28.62
N VAL A 14 20.65 13.29 -27.59
CA VAL A 14 20.86 12.11 -26.69
C VAL A 14 19.52 11.81 -26.06
N GLU A 15 18.90 10.68 -26.41
CA GLU A 15 17.70 10.22 -25.75
C GLU A 15 17.94 10.12 -24.24
N PRO A 16 17.06 10.65 -23.40
CA PRO A 16 17.24 10.58 -21.97
C PRO A 16 17.27 9.11 -21.54
N ILE A 17 18.33 8.73 -20.82
CA ILE A 17 18.50 7.37 -20.32
C ILE A 17 17.37 7.09 -19.33
N PHE A 18 16.56 6.06 -19.61
CA PHE A 18 15.49 5.64 -18.71
C PHE A 18 16.07 4.88 -17.50
N ARG A 19 15.56 5.21 -16.31
CA ARG A 19 15.98 4.58 -15.05
C ARG A 19 14.81 3.88 -14.38
N SER A 20 15.05 2.67 -13.89
CA SER A 20 13.99 1.91 -13.21
C SER A 20 14.56 1.07 -12.10
N GLY A 21 13.77 0.85 -11.06
CA GLY A 21 14.22 -0.01 -9.95
C GLY A 21 13.23 -0.10 -8.81
N PHE A 22 13.57 -0.95 -7.86
CA PHE A 22 12.78 -1.25 -6.68
C PHE A 22 13.27 -0.44 -5.48
N VAL A 23 12.33 0.12 -4.72
CA VAL A 23 12.61 0.95 -3.55
C VAL A 23 11.85 0.41 -2.35
N SER A 24 12.55 0.04 -1.28
CA SER A 24 11.92 -0.41 -0.04
C SER A 24 11.74 0.74 0.94
N LEU A 25 10.52 0.89 1.45
CA LEU A 25 10.24 1.80 2.56
C LEU A 25 10.29 1.03 3.87
N VAL A 26 11.19 1.40 4.76
CA VAL A 26 11.34 0.78 6.08
C VAL A 26 11.26 1.81 7.20
N GLY A 27 10.85 1.35 8.37
CA GLY A 27 10.65 2.22 9.52
C GLY A 27 9.70 1.58 10.51
N ARG A 28 9.55 2.21 11.68
CA ARG A 28 8.60 1.75 12.71
C ARG A 28 7.16 1.71 12.16
N PRO A 29 6.25 0.99 12.83
CA PRO A 29 4.82 1.14 12.55
C PRO A 29 4.39 2.61 12.65
N ASN A 30 3.44 3.01 11.81
CA ASN A 30 2.81 4.35 11.78
C ASN A 30 3.73 5.54 11.43
N VAL A 31 4.96 5.30 11.01
CA VAL A 31 5.89 6.35 10.56
C VAL A 31 5.48 7.01 9.23
N GLY A 32 4.44 6.47 8.54
CA GLY A 32 3.87 7.04 7.33
C GLY A 32 4.29 6.37 6.01
N LYS A 33 4.79 5.11 6.04
CA LYS A 33 5.21 4.37 4.82
C LYS A 33 4.10 4.25 3.78
N SER A 34 2.94 3.72 4.16
CA SER A 34 1.78 3.53 3.26
C SER A 34 1.23 4.87 2.74
N THR A 35 1.26 5.91 3.58
CA THR A 35 0.88 7.27 3.18
C THR A 35 1.82 7.81 2.10
N LEU A 36 3.12 7.59 2.27
CA LEU A 36 4.13 7.99 1.29
C LEU A 36 3.96 7.25 -0.03
N VAL A 37 3.74 5.92 0.01
CA VAL A 37 3.47 5.15 -1.22
C VAL A 37 2.29 5.74 -1.98
N ASN A 38 1.15 5.96 -1.31
CA ASN A 38 -0.04 6.52 -1.93
C ASN A 38 0.21 7.92 -2.52
N ASN A 39 0.98 8.76 -1.82
CA ASN A 39 1.32 10.11 -2.29
C ASN A 39 2.19 10.07 -3.54
N VAL A 40 3.28 9.30 -3.54
CA VAL A 40 4.19 9.18 -4.71
C VAL A 40 3.49 8.58 -5.91
N VAL A 41 2.65 7.57 -5.71
CA VAL A 41 1.88 6.93 -6.79
C VAL A 41 0.75 7.82 -7.31
N GLY A 42 0.30 8.78 -6.49
CA GLY A 42 -0.84 9.65 -6.80
C GLY A 42 -2.20 8.97 -6.71
N ARG A 43 -2.25 7.74 -6.19
CA ARG A 43 -3.47 6.93 -6.03
C ARG A 43 -3.35 6.04 -4.80
N LYS A 44 -4.48 5.73 -4.17
CA LYS A 44 -4.50 4.80 -3.03
C LYS A 44 -4.26 3.36 -3.52
N VAL A 45 -3.13 2.80 -3.15
CA VAL A 45 -2.74 1.39 -3.39
C VAL A 45 -2.49 0.64 -2.09
N SER A 46 -2.26 1.35 -0.98
CA SER A 46 -2.06 0.78 0.35
C SER A 46 -3.02 1.44 1.35
N ILE A 47 -3.55 0.64 2.28
CA ILE A 47 -4.41 1.18 3.34
C ILE A 47 -3.60 1.93 4.38
N VAL A 48 -4.23 2.92 4.99
CA VAL A 48 -3.63 3.76 6.02
C VAL A 48 -4.42 3.64 7.33
N SER A 49 -3.75 3.42 8.44
CA SER A 49 -4.35 3.37 9.78
C SER A 49 -3.36 3.80 10.84
N ASP A 50 -3.86 4.34 11.95
CA ASP A 50 -3.10 4.64 13.17
C ASP A 50 -2.74 3.37 13.98
N LYS A 51 -3.25 2.21 13.58
CA LYS A 51 -3.01 0.95 14.28
C LYS A 51 -1.68 0.32 13.82
N PRO A 52 -0.88 -0.24 14.75
CA PRO A 52 0.31 -0.99 14.39
C PRO A 52 0.00 -2.20 13.49
N GLN A 53 0.93 -2.57 12.61
CA GLN A 53 0.79 -3.67 11.66
C GLN A 53 -0.37 -3.47 10.66
N THR A 54 -0.55 -2.23 10.18
CA THR A 54 -1.50 -1.92 9.12
C THR A 54 -1.15 -2.70 7.85
N THR A 55 0.09 -2.62 7.38
CA THR A 55 0.60 -3.44 6.27
C THR A 55 1.08 -4.79 6.79
N ARG A 56 0.61 -5.89 6.20
CA ARG A 56 1.00 -7.27 6.55
C ARG A 56 1.64 -8.01 5.39
N THR A 57 1.29 -7.65 4.18
CA THR A 57 1.83 -8.17 2.93
C THR A 57 2.62 -7.08 2.22
N LYS A 58 3.53 -7.48 1.34
CA LYS A 58 4.29 -6.57 0.50
C LYS A 58 3.36 -6.01 -0.58
N ILE A 59 3.12 -4.70 -0.55
CA ILE A 59 2.33 -4.00 -1.56
C ILE A 59 3.29 -3.26 -2.49
N ARG A 60 3.07 -3.34 -3.79
CA ARG A 60 3.82 -2.60 -4.80
C ARG A 60 3.01 -1.42 -5.29
N GLY A 61 3.63 -0.24 -5.22
CA GLY A 61 3.14 0.98 -5.84
C GLY A 61 4.09 1.40 -6.97
N VAL A 62 3.57 1.63 -8.16
CA VAL A 62 4.36 1.99 -9.33
C VAL A 62 4.17 3.46 -9.66
N HIS A 63 5.27 4.19 -9.75
CA HIS A 63 5.30 5.58 -10.17
C HIS A 63 6.13 5.69 -11.45
N THR A 64 5.47 5.99 -12.57
CA THR A 64 6.10 6.10 -13.90
C THR A 64 6.10 7.53 -14.36
N THR A 65 7.25 7.99 -14.82
CA THR A 65 7.46 9.28 -15.50
C THR A 65 7.98 9.04 -16.93
N SER A 66 8.21 10.09 -17.69
CA SER A 66 8.81 9.97 -19.02
C SER A 66 10.26 9.48 -19.03
N THR A 67 10.95 9.51 -17.88
CA THR A 67 12.38 9.18 -17.78
C THR A 67 12.69 8.14 -16.71
N SER A 68 11.69 7.72 -15.93
CA SER A 68 11.93 6.75 -14.86
C SER A 68 10.68 5.98 -14.44
N GLN A 69 10.90 4.80 -13.83
CA GLN A 69 9.88 4.03 -13.15
C GLN A 69 10.39 3.57 -11.78
N ILE A 70 9.71 4.02 -10.74
CA ILE A 70 9.97 3.64 -9.35
C ILE A 70 8.95 2.60 -8.92
N VAL A 71 9.39 1.42 -8.49
CA VAL A 71 8.53 0.41 -7.87
C VAL A 71 8.72 0.46 -6.37
N LEU A 72 7.81 1.16 -5.69
CA LEU A 72 7.80 1.30 -4.23
C LEU A 72 7.27 0.03 -3.57
N LEU A 73 8.00 -0.48 -2.60
CA LEU A 73 7.61 -1.64 -1.80
C LEU A 73 7.18 -1.17 -0.41
N ASP A 74 5.84 -1.13 -0.17
CA ASP A 74 5.31 -0.92 1.18
C ASP A 74 5.47 -2.21 1.98
N THR A 75 6.33 -2.17 2.98
CA THR A 75 6.64 -3.32 3.82
C THR A 75 6.01 -3.18 5.20
N PRO A 76 5.67 -4.30 5.88
CA PRO A 76 5.29 -4.25 7.28
C PRO A 76 6.29 -3.48 8.13
N GLY A 77 5.79 -2.68 9.08
CA GLY A 77 6.66 -1.97 10.02
C GLY A 77 7.45 -2.95 10.88
N ILE A 78 8.77 -2.78 10.94
CA ILE A 78 9.66 -3.65 11.72
C ILE A 78 9.54 -3.28 13.20
N HIS A 79 9.26 -4.25 14.05
CA HIS A 79 9.09 -4.09 15.49
C HIS A 79 9.43 -5.41 16.22
N ARG A 80 9.50 -5.37 17.55
CA ARG A 80 9.71 -6.60 18.34
C ARG A 80 8.49 -7.54 18.20
N PRO A 81 8.63 -8.72 17.60
CA PRO A 81 7.49 -9.61 17.34
C PRO A 81 6.98 -10.23 18.65
N ARG A 82 5.67 -10.46 18.71
CA ARG A 82 4.99 -11.16 19.82
C ARG A 82 4.23 -12.41 19.35
N THR A 83 4.12 -12.58 18.03
CA THR A 83 3.40 -13.67 17.39
C THR A 83 4.19 -14.15 16.19
N LEU A 84 3.93 -15.36 15.70
CA LEU A 84 4.52 -15.89 14.47
C LEU A 84 4.22 -14.99 13.25
N LEU A 85 3.03 -14.39 13.22
CA LEU A 85 2.69 -13.36 12.22
C LEU A 85 3.71 -12.21 12.23
N GLY A 86 4.00 -11.67 13.42
CA GLY A 86 4.97 -10.57 13.56
C GLY A 86 6.38 -10.98 13.14
N GLU A 87 6.79 -12.21 13.44
CA GLU A 87 8.09 -12.77 13.01
C GLU A 87 8.16 -12.83 11.48
N ARG A 88 7.16 -13.43 10.82
CA ARG A 88 7.11 -13.52 9.36
C ARG A 88 7.05 -12.15 8.66
N CYS A 89 6.31 -11.21 9.22
CA CYS A 89 6.29 -9.83 8.72
C CYS A 89 7.68 -9.19 8.77
N ASN A 90 8.41 -9.34 9.89
CA ASN A 90 9.78 -8.84 10.01
C ASN A 90 10.74 -9.52 9.04
N GLU A 91 10.71 -10.85 8.93
CA GLU A 91 11.55 -11.63 8.02
C GLU A 91 11.40 -11.13 6.57
N ARG A 92 10.15 -10.93 6.12
CA ARG A 92 9.88 -10.39 4.77
C ARG A 92 10.42 -8.98 4.58
N SER A 93 10.25 -8.12 5.58
CA SER A 93 10.77 -6.75 5.51
C SER A 93 12.31 -6.75 5.43
N VAL A 94 12.97 -7.61 6.20
CA VAL A 94 14.43 -7.76 6.18
C VAL A 94 14.92 -8.35 4.84
N GLN A 95 14.24 -9.39 4.34
CA GLN A 95 14.59 -9.98 3.04
C GLN A 95 14.49 -8.93 1.92
N THR A 96 13.44 -8.12 1.93
CA THR A 96 13.23 -7.06 0.92
C THR A 96 14.38 -6.05 0.86
N LEU A 97 15.06 -5.75 2.00
CA LEU A 97 16.19 -4.82 2.02
C LEU A 97 17.38 -5.22 1.12
N ARG A 98 17.53 -6.52 0.86
CA ARG A 98 18.61 -7.08 0.03
C ARG A 98 18.25 -7.24 -1.44
N GLU A 99 16.97 -7.07 -1.76
CA GLU A 99 16.40 -7.32 -3.10
C GLU A 99 16.07 -6.02 -3.84
N VAL A 100 16.35 -4.86 -3.25
CA VAL A 100 15.99 -3.55 -3.81
C VAL A 100 17.22 -2.72 -4.17
N ASP A 101 17.02 -1.73 -5.05
CA ASP A 101 18.06 -0.83 -5.52
C ASP A 101 18.31 0.32 -4.55
N VAL A 102 17.25 0.76 -3.85
CA VAL A 102 17.30 1.86 -2.87
C VAL A 102 16.46 1.52 -1.64
N VAL A 103 16.94 1.89 -0.46
CA VAL A 103 16.19 1.81 0.80
C VAL A 103 15.90 3.21 1.32
N CYS A 104 14.64 3.49 1.62
CA CYS A 104 14.23 4.70 2.34
C CYS A 104 13.94 4.34 3.81
N LEU A 105 14.79 4.79 4.73
CA LEU A 105 14.53 4.67 6.16
C LEU A 105 13.72 5.88 6.64
N LEU A 106 12.49 5.64 7.06
CA LEU A 106 11.60 6.67 7.57
C LEU A 106 11.70 6.79 9.09
N VAL A 107 11.84 8.02 9.56
CA VAL A 107 11.74 8.42 10.98
C VAL A 107 10.76 9.58 11.12
N GLU A 108 10.18 9.79 12.30
CA GLU A 108 9.23 10.88 12.54
C GLU A 108 9.96 12.16 13.02
N ALA A 109 9.56 13.32 12.50
CA ALA A 109 10.15 14.60 12.85
C ALA A 109 9.87 14.99 14.32
N ASP A 110 8.67 14.68 14.82
CA ASP A 110 8.15 15.04 16.13
C ASP A 110 8.55 14.06 17.26
N SER A 111 9.07 12.87 16.91
CA SER A 111 9.38 11.81 17.88
C SER A 111 10.88 11.55 18.02
N PRO A 112 11.43 11.30 19.23
CA PRO A 112 12.85 11.00 19.40
C PRO A 112 13.26 9.67 18.79
N ILE A 113 14.52 9.58 18.33
CA ILE A 113 15.11 8.34 17.84
C ILE A 113 15.17 7.30 18.98
N GLY A 114 14.38 6.26 18.83
CA GLY A 114 14.24 5.19 19.81
C GLY A 114 15.04 3.93 19.48
N PRO A 115 14.97 2.91 20.36
CA PRO A 115 15.63 1.62 20.12
C PRO A 115 15.15 0.92 18.83
N GLY A 116 13.87 1.12 18.45
CA GLY A 116 13.32 0.57 17.21
C GLY A 116 13.95 1.18 15.96
N ASP A 117 14.15 2.49 15.94
CA ASP A 117 14.80 3.18 14.81
C ASP A 117 16.25 2.72 14.65
N ARG A 118 16.99 2.61 15.78
CA ARG A 118 18.37 2.11 15.79
C ARG A 118 18.48 0.66 15.30
N PHE A 119 17.53 -0.18 15.70
CA PHE A 119 17.47 -1.56 15.25
C PHE A 119 17.27 -1.65 13.73
N ILE A 120 16.32 -0.88 13.18
CA ILE A 120 16.05 -0.85 11.74
C ILE A 120 17.24 -0.26 10.98
N ALA A 121 17.86 0.81 11.50
CA ALA A 121 19.04 1.41 10.89
C ALA A 121 20.23 0.42 10.81
N ASN A 122 20.42 -0.44 11.81
CA ASN A 122 21.42 -1.49 11.75
C ASN A 122 21.12 -2.50 10.64
N LEU A 123 19.85 -2.91 10.44
CA LEU A 123 19.46 -3.78 9.35
C LEU A 123 19.71 -3.12 7.97
N VAL A 124 19.42 -1.82 7.85
CA VAL A 124 19.72 -1.04 6.64
C VAL A 124 21.22 -1.01 6.38
N LYS A 125 22.04 -0.77 7.40
CA LYS A 125 23.51 -0.80 7.29
C LYS A 125 24.04 -2.17 6.84
N GLU A 126 23.48 -3.26 7.37
CA GLU A 126 23.86 -4.63 7.02
C GLU A 126 23.47 -5.01 5.59
N SER A 127 22.40 -4.40 5.01
CA SER A 127 21.97 -4.68 3.64
C SER A 127 22.97 -4.20 2.60
N ARG A 128 23.76 -3.16 2.90
CA ARG A 128 24.69 -2.47 1.99
C ARG A 128 24.03 -1.84 0.76
N THR A 129 22.71 -1.78 0.74
CA THR A 129 21.94 -1.11 -0.31
C THR A 129 22.00 0.41 -0.10
N PRO A 130 22.13 1.23 -1.16
CA PRO A 130 22.06 2.68 -1.04
C PRO A 130 20.84 3.12 -0.24
N ALA A 131 21.05 3.93 0.81
CA ALA A 131 20.00 4.29 1.74
C ALA A 131 19.76 5.80 1.76
N ILE A 132 18.50 6.22 1.83
CA ILE A 132 18.05 7.59 2.03
C ILE A 132 17.39 7.67 3.39
N LEU A 133 17.78 8.64 4.22
CA LEU A 133 17.06 8.97 5.44
C LEU A 133 15.89 9.91 5.10
N VAL A 134 14.69 9.51 5.46
CA VAL A 134 13.49 10.30 5.27
C VAL A 134 12.94 10.72 6.63
N VAL A 135 12.98 12.03 6.93
CA VAL A 135 12.37 12.59 8.13
C VAL A 135 10.95 13.01 7.78
N ASN A 136 9.99 12.17 8.15
CA ASN A 136 8.57 12.35 7.80
C ASN A 136 7.79 13.11 8.89
N LYS A 137 6.60 13.57 8.53
CA LYS A 137 5.66 14.34 9.37
C LYS A 137 6.20 15.72 9.77
N VAL A 138 6.89 16.40 8.85
CA VAL A 138 7.38 17.76 9.09
C VAL A 138 6.23 18.75 9.31
N ASP A 139 5.02 18.44 8.89
CA ASP A 139 3.79 19.17 9.14
C ASP A 139 3.41 19.23 10.64
N LEU A 140 3.95 18.32 11.46
CA LEU A 140 3.72 18.25 12.92
C LEU A 140 4.87 18.82 13.75
N ALA A 141 5.92 19.34 13.11
CA ALA A 141 7.15 19.78 13.79
C ALA A 141 7.59 21.16 13.28
N ASP A 142 8.23 21.95 14.13
CA ASP A 142 8.87 23.18 13.71
C ASP A 142 10.24 22.92 13.04
N ALA A 143 10.78 23.92 12.36
CA ALA A 143 12.04 23.81 11.65
C ALA A 143 13.23 23.40 12.55
N ALA A 144 13.23 23.83 13.81
CA ALA A 144 14.28 23.48 14.77
C ALA A 144 14.20 21.99 15.16
N ALA A 145 12.99 21.44 15.35
CA ALA A 145 12.76 20.03 15.62
C ALA A 145 13.16 19.16 14.42
N VAL A 146 12.81 19.59 13.19
CA VAL A 146 13.22 18.89 11.96
C VAL A 146 14.75 18.89 11.83
N ALA A 147 15.42 20.03 11.99
CA ALA A 147 16.89 20.10 11.94
C ALA A 147 17.54 19.22 13.00
N LYS A 148 17.03 19.27 14.23
CA LYS A 148 17.50 18.39 15.31
C LYS A 148 17.33 16.92 14.94
N ARG A 149 16.19 16.53 14.35
CA ARG A 149 15.94 15.15 13.94
C ARG A 149 16.92 14.68 12.86
N LEU A 150 17.20 15.52 11.88
CA LEU A 150 18.22 15.23 10.84
C LEU A 150 19.59 14.97 11.48
N ILE A 151 20.01 15.82 12.43
CA ILE A 151 21.29 15.66 13.15
C ILE A 151 21.28 14.37 13.98
N ASP A 152 20.25 14.14 14.80
CA ASP A 152 20.16 12.96 15.68
C ASP A 152 20.15 11.64 14.89
N SER A 153 19.68 11.68 13.64
CA SER A 153 19.54 10.50 12.77
C SER A 153 20.75 10.27 11.85
N SER A 154 21.56 11.29 11.59
CA SER A 154 22.67 11.22 10.62
C SER A 154 23.70 10.16 10.97
N GLY A 155 23.92 9.87 12.26
CA GLY A 155 24.86 8.86 12.73
C GLY A 155 24.29 7.43 12.78
N LEU A 156 23.04 7.20 12.36
CA LEU A 156 22.43 5.87 12.45
C LEU A 156 22.97 4.87 11.41
N ALA A 157 23.23 5.34 10.19
CA ALA A 157 23.82 4.56 9.09
C ALA A 157 24.47 5.52 8.08
N ASP A 158 25.15 4.97 7.07
CA ASP A 158 25.64 5.72 5.93
C ASP A 158 24.49 6.02 4.96
N PHE A 159 23.97 7.25 5.01
CA PHE A 159 22.91 7.68 4.13
C PHE A 159 23.45 8.52 2.97
N ALA A 160 23.00 8.17 1.76
CA ALA A 160 23.33 8.88 0.55
C ALA A 160 22.62 10.24 0.39
N ALA A 161 21.48 10.40 1.09
CA ALA A 161 20.72 11.65 1.17
C ALA A 161 19.88 11.72 2.46
N PHE A 162 19.47 12.95 2.79
CA PHE A 162 18.63 13.28 3.95
C PHE A 162 17.48 14.15 3.45
N VAL A 163 16.25 13.64 3.53
CA VAL A 163 15.09 14.32 2.94
C VAL A 163 13.99 14.50 3.96
N PRO A 164 13.73 15.73 4.43
CA PRO A 164 12.55 16.03 5.24
C PRO A 164 11.31 16.10 4.36
N ILE A 165 10.23 15.42 4.77
CA ILE A 165 8.96 15.38 4.02
C ILE A 165 7.74 15.44 4.93
N SER A 166 6.60 15.79 4.35
CA SER A 166 5.29 15.39 4.85
C SER A 166 4.64 14.46 3.81
N ALA A 167 4.57 13.17 4.13
CA ALA A 167 3.88 12.21 3.27
C ALA A 167 2.37 12.50 3.18
N LEU A 168 1.81 13.25 4.14
CA LEU A 168 0.41 13.62 4.17
C LEU A 168 0.10 14.79 3.24
N THR A 169 0.91 15.86 3.31
CA THR A 169 0.70 17.09 2.51
C THR A 169 1.38 17.05 1.15
N GLY A 170 2.38 16.18 0.97
CA GLY A 170 3.22 16.11 -0.23
C GLY A 170 4.50 16.96 -0.15
N ASP A 171 4.68 17.75 0.90
CA ASP A 171 5.87 18.60 1.03
C ASP A 171 7.14 17.77 1.02
N GLY A 172 8.11 18.14 0.16
CA GLY A 172 9.39 17.47 0.01
C GLY A 172 9.35 16.11 -0.70
N VAL A 173 8.18 15.60 -1.09
CA VAL A 173 8.06 14.30 -1.78
C VAL A 173 8.70 14.34 -3.15
N ASP A 174 8.58 15.42 -3.90
CA ASP A 174 9.25 15.59 -5.22
C ASP A 174 10.77 15.51 -5.08
N LEU A 175 11.33 16.12 -4.01
CA LEU A 175 12.76 16.03 -3.72
C LEU A 175 13.16 14.58 -3.41
N LEU A 176 12.35 13.84 -2.65
CA LEU A 176 12.59 12.43 -2.37
C LEU A 176 12.57 11.60 -3.66
N VAL A 177 11.59 11.83 -4.54
CA VAL A 177 11.51 11.15 -5.85
C VAL A 177 12.75 11.45 -6.70
N ALA A 178 13.23 12.69 -6.73
CA ALA A 178 14.46 13.04 -7.42
C ALA A 178 15.70 12.33 -6.84
N GLU A 179 15.84 12.28 -5.52
CA GLU A 179 16.92 11.58 -4.83
C GLU A 179 16.90 10.05 -5.07
N ILE A 180 15.70 9.47 -5.15
CA ILE A 180 15.52 8.06 -5.52
C ILE A 180 15.99 7.86 -6.97
N ASN A 181 15.45 8.63 -7.91
CA ASN A 181 15.77 8.51 -9.34
C ASN A 181 17.27 8.64 -9.63
N ALA A 182 17.98 9.51 -8.92
CA ALA A 182 19.43 9.68 -9.06
C ALA A 182 20.23 8.40 -8.71
N ARG A 183 19.63 7.48 -7.97
CA ARG A 183 20.27 6.23 -7.49
C ARG A 183 19.74 4.98 -8.17
N LEU A 184 18.68 5.08 -8.96
CA LEU A 184 18.17 3.94 -9.71
C LEU A 184 19.14 3.58 -10.85
N PRO A 185 19.31 2.29 -11.16
CA PRO A 185 20.05 1.85 -12.32
C PRO A 185 19.35 2.25 -13.63
N GLU A 186 20.11 2.27 -14.71
CA GLU A 186 19.56 2.29 -16.05
C GLU A 186 18.87 0.96 -16.33
N GLY A 187 17.64 1.03 -16.86
CA GLY A 187 16.85 -0.17 -17.09
C GLY A 187 15.52 0.12 -17.80
N PRO A 188 14.85 -0.91 -18.31
CA PRO A 188 13.55 -0.79 -18.97
C PRO A 188 12.42 -0.59 -17.95
N GLU A 189 11.24 -0.23 -18.45
CA GLU A 189 10.02 -0.30 -17.63
C GLU A 189 9.74 -1.74 -17.18
N TYR A 190 9.45 -1.94 -15.88
CA TYR A 190 9.00 -3.21 -15.32
C TYR A 190 7.50 -3.43 -15.49
N TYR A 191 6.72 -2.33 -15.53
CA TYR A 191 5.27 -2.34 -15.65
C TYR A 191 4.84 -1.46 -16.84
N PRO A 192 3.83 -1.88 -17.61
CA PRO A 192 3.29 -1.03 -18.68
C PRO A 192 2.83 0.33 -18.16
N GLY A 193 2.90 1.35 -19.01
CA GLY A 193 2.44 2.69 -18.65
C GLY A 193 0.98 2.69 -18.15
N GLY A 194 0.72 3.47 -17.10
CA GLY A 194 -0.59 3.57 -16.45
C GLY A 194 -0.86 2.52 -15.36
N VAL A 195 -0.05 1.48 -15.24
CA VAL A 195 -0.14 0.54 -14.11
C VAL A 195 0.40 1.21 -12.84
N VAL A 196 -0.42 1.31 -11.81
CA VAL A 196 -0.06 1.90 -10.51
C VAL A 196 0.19 0.86 -9.41
N THR A 197 -0.26 -0.38 -9.61
CA THR A 197 -0.04 -1.52 -8.71
C THR A 197 -0.30 -2.83 -9.46
N ASP A 198 0.33 -3.91 -9.02
CA ASP A 198 0.05 -5.29 -9.48
C ASP A 198 -0.81 -6.08 -8.48
N GLN A 199 -1.37 -5.37 -7.49
CA GLN A 199 -2.19 -6.01 -6.47
C GLN A 199 -3.51 -6.50 -7.05
N PRO A 200 -3.90 -7.77 -6.86
CA PRO A 200 -5.21 -8.26 -7.26
C PRO A 200 -6.34 -7.45 -6.62
N GLU A 201 -7.41 -7.16 -7.37
CA GLU A 201 -8.56 -6.38 -6.90
C GLU A 201 -9.19 -6.96 -5.63
N ALA A 202 -9.28 -8.29 -5.52
CA ALA A 202 -9.78 -8.95 -4.33
C ALA A 202 -8.94 -8.62 -3.08
N VAL A 203 -7.62 -8.50 -3.21
CA VAL A 203 -6.74 -8.12 -2.11
C VAL A 203 -6.98 -6.65 -1.74
N LEU A 204 -7.12 -5.77 -2.72
CA LEU A 204 -7.46 -4.36 -2.48
C LEU A 204 -8.79 -4.23 -1.72
N VAL A 205 -9.83 -4.94 -2.16
CA VAL A 205 -11.15 -4.93 -1.49
C VAL A 205 -11.06 -5.46 -0.06
N ALA A 206 -10.31 -6.57 0.17
CA ALA A 206 -10.08 -7.10 1.51
C ALA A 206 -9.39 -6.08 2.42
N GLU A 207 -8.37 -5.39 1.93
CA GLU A 207 -7.64 -4.37 2.67
C GLU A 207 -8.53 -3.15 2.95
N LEU A 208 -9.37 -2.68 2.01
CA LEU A 208 -10.32 -1.60 2.26
C LEU A 208 -11.32 -1.95 3.37
N VAL A 209 -11.90 -3.16 3.35
CA VAL A 209 -12.77 -3.63 4.44
C VAL A 209 -12.01 -3.67 5.76
N ARG A 210 -10.75 -4.16 5.75
CA ARG A 210 -9.90 -4.19 6.94
C ARG A 210 -9.61 -2.79 7.47
N GLU A 211 -9.33 -1.82 6.63
CA GLU A 211 -9.12 -0.42 7.02
C GLU A 211 -10.34 0.16 7.75
N LYS A 212 -11.54 -0.03 7.19
CA LYS A 212 -12.77 0.47 7.83
C LYS A 212 -13.03 -0.19 9.18
N LEU A 213 -12.73 -1.49 9.30
CA LEU A 213 -12.82 -2.19 10.58
C LEU A 213 -11.76 -1.71 11.58
N LEU A 214 -10.53 -1.44 11.15
CA LEU A 214 -9.47 -0.91 12.01
C LEU A 214 -9.79 0.48 12.56
N ALA A 215 -10.50 1.32 11.79
CA ALA A 215 -10.92 2.65 12.22
C ALA A 215 -11.91 2.60 13.40
N ILE A 216 -12.72 1.55 13.47
CA ILE A 216 -13.73 1.35 14.53
C ILE A 216 -13.16 0.52 15.69
N ALA A 217 -12.18 -0.33 15.40
CA ALA A 217 -11.62 -1.28 16.35
C ALA A 217 -10.81 -0.59 17.46
N ARG A 218 -10.98 -1.09 18.70
CA ARG A 218 -10.29 -0.62 19.89
C ARG A 218 -9.51 -1.75 20.56
N GLU A 219 -8.60 -1.42 21.46
CA GLU A 219 -7.83 -2.36 22.28
C GLU A 219 -7.11 -3.44 21.45
N GLU A 220 -7.32 -4.71 21.72
CA GLU A 220 -6.66 -5.87 21.10
C GLU A 220 -7.28 -6.29 19.75
N LEU A 221 -8.46 -5.76 19.40
CA LEU A 221 -9.20 -6.16 18.20
C LEU A 221 -8.43 -5.87 16.90
N PRO A 222 -7.74 -4.73 16.73
CA PRO A 222 -6.97 -4.42 15.52
C PRO A 222 -5.94 -5.49 15.17
N HIS A 223 -5.31 -6.08 16.18
CA HIS A 223 -4.27 -7.09 15.97
C HIS A 223 -4.86 -8.46 15.55
N SER A 224 -6.08 -8.77 15.97
CA SER A 224 -6.72 -10.08 15.79
C SER A 224 -7.62 -10.19 14.54
N ILE A 225 -7.89 -9.08 13.84
CA ILE A 225 -8.67 -9.09 12.59
C ILE A 225 -7.79 -9.50 11.40
N MET A 226 -8.25 -10.49 10.65
CA MET A 226 -7.74 -10.84 9.33
C MET A 226 -8.86 -10.80 8.32
N VAL A 227 -8.62 -10.19 7.16
CA VAL A 227 -9.60 -10.09 6.07
C VAL A 227 -8.99 -10.68 4.82
N THR A 228 -9.75 -11.52 4.15
CA THR A 228 -9.44 -12.06 2.81
C THR A 228 -10.65 -11.89 1.92
N ALA A 229 -10.42 -11.70 0.63
CA ALA A 229 -11.50 -11.69 -0.35
C ALA A 229 -11.19 -12.62 -1.52
N GLU A 230 -12.23 -13.11 -2.15
CA GLU A 230 -12.21 -13.87 -3.40
C GLU A 230 -13.24 -13.29 -4.35
N ALA A 231 -12.90 -13.17 -5.63
CA ALA A 231 -13.87 -12.82 -6.66
C ALA A 231 -14.79 -14.02 -6.90
N PHE A 232 -16.06 -13.79 -7.21
CA PHE A 232 -17.02 -14.82 -7.59
C PHE A 232 -17.98 -14.31 -8.66
N GLU A 233 -18.47 -15.19 -9.48
CA GLU A 233 -19.53 -14.94 -10.47
C GLU A 233 -20.89 -15.24 -9.86
N GLU A 234 -21.93 -14.57 -10.34
CA GLU A 234 -23.31 -14.86 -9.94
C GLU A 234 -23.73 -16.18 -10.58
N ASP A 235 -24.07 -17.19 -9.77
CA ASP A 235 -24.66 -18.42 -10.30
C ASP A 235 -25.97 -18.09 -11.01
N GLU A 236 -26.14 -18.49 -12.28
CA GLU A 236 -27.34 -18.24 -13.09
C GLU A 236 -28.64 -18.69 -12.39
N GLN A 237 -28.56 -19.61 -11.42
CA GLN A 237 -29.71 -20.09 -10.65
C GLN A 237 -30.21 -19.10 -9.57
N GLU A 238 -29.39 -18.15 -9.10
CA GLU A 238 -29.84 -17.14 -8.15
C GLU A 238 -30.51 -15.93 -8.82
N SER A 239 -30.20 -15.65 -10.09
CA SER A 239 -30.86 -14.58 -10.85
C SER A 239 -32.36 -14.85 -11.06
N TYR A 240 -32.79 -16.11 -11.06
CA TYR A 240 -34.19 -16.52 -11.21
C TYR A 240 -35.06 -16.37 -9.94
N ARG A 241 -34.46 -16.05 -8.79
CA ARG A 241 -35.18 -15.91 -7.49
C ARG A 241 -35.56 -14.48 -7.11
N ARG A 242 -35.29 -13.49 -7.93
CA ARG A 242 -35.87 -12.15 -7.72
C ARG A 242 -37.31 -12.20 -8.13
N PRO A 243 -38.29 -11.81 -7.26
CA PRO A 243 -39.70 -11.72 -7.66
C PRO A 243 -39.78 -10.67 -8.75
N ASP A 244 -40.21 -11.13 -9.92
CA ASP A 244 -40.56 -10.30 -11.05
C ASP A 244 -41.69 -9.37 -10.62
N SER A 245 -41.41 -8.07 -10.53
CA SER A 245 -42.47 -7.11 -10.47
C SER A 245 -43.06 -6.94 -11.88
N SER A 246 -43.88 -7.90 -12.26
CA SER A 246 -44.65 -7.83 -13.48
C SER A 246 -45.55 -6.61 -13.44
N VAL A 247 -45.24 -5.60 -14.23
CA VAL A 247 -46.17 -4.61 -14.72
C VAL A 247 -46.37 -4.92 -16.20
N ASP A 248 -47.53 -5.48 -16.52
CA ASP A 248 -47.99 -5.65 -17.88
C ASP A 248 -48.07 -4.26 -18.57
N GLY A 249 -47.42 -4.14 -19.68
CA GLY A 249 -47.43 -2.97 -20.55
C GLY A 249 -46.84 -3.35 -21.90
N GLU A 250 -47.72 -3.74 -22.85
CA GLU A 250 -47.43 -3.86 -24.26
C GLU A 250 -46.94 -2.52 -24.82
N ASP A 251 -45.83 -2.49 -25.53
CA ASP A 251 -45.66 -2.03 -26.91
C ASP A 251 -44.20 -1.71 -27.23
N SER A 252 -43.68 -2.49 -28.19
CA SER A 252 -42.77 -2.16 -29.29
C SER A 252 -41.95 -0.86 -29.23
N GLU A 253 -40.62 -1.01 -29.13
CA GLU A 253 -39.61 -0.34 -29.94
C GLU A 253 -38.24 -1.00 -29.64
N GLU A 254 -37.42 -1.20 -30.67
CA GLU A 254 -36.07 -1.72 -30.59
C GLU A 254 -35.23 -0.91 -29.59
N ASN A 255 -35.31 -1.25 -28.31
CA ASN A 255 -34.42 -0.75 -27.30
C ASN A 255 -33.15 -1.59 -27.35
N LEU A 256 -32.06 -1.01 -27.83
CA LEU A 256 -30.71 -1.42 -27.53
C LEU A 256 -30.65 -1.73 -26.04
N ALA A 257 -30.51 -3.00 -25.67
CA ALA A 257 -30.38 -3.41 -24.29
C ALA A 257 -29.22 -2.58 -23.68
N PRO A 258 -29.41 -1.90 -22.54
CA PRO A 258 -28.32 -1.18 -21.90
C PRO A 258 -27.19 -2.20 -21.68
N GLU A 259 -25.97 -1.86 -22.09
CA GLU A 259 -24.78 -2.64 -21.78
C GLU A 259 -24.88 -2.99 -20.30
N LYS A 260 -24.93 -4.31 -19.98
CA LYS A 260 -24.99 -4.75 -18.58
C LYS A 260 -23.72 -4.22 -17.92
N GLU A 261 -23.84 -3.19 -17.09
CA GLU A 261 -22.71 -2.70 -16.29
C GLU A 261 -22.12 -3.90 -15.55
N GLU A 262 -20.88 -4.20 -15.83
CA GLU A 262 -20.16 -5.30 -15.19
C GLU A 262 -20.03 -5.00 -13.68
N ILE A 263 -20.58 -5.89 -12.85
CA ILE A 263 -20.53 -5.76 -11.39
C ILE A 263 -19.44 -6.72 -10.89
N LEU A 264 -18.38 -6.17 -10.37
CA LEU A 264 -17.34 -6.94 -9.70
C LEU A 264 -17.86 -7.46 -8.35
N ARG A 265 -17.85 -8.77 -8.14
CA ARG A 265 -18.40 -9.41 -6.94
C ARG A 265 -17.29 -10.02 -6.10
N PHE A 266 -17.28 -9.68 -4.81
CA PHE A 266 -16.27 -10.17 -3.87
C PHE A 266 -16.92 -10.76 -2.61
N ARG A 267 -16.51 -11.99 -2.28
CA ARG A 267 -16.82 -12.62 -1.01
C ARG A 267 -15.71 -12.35 -0.01
N VAL A 268 -15.98 -11.53 0.99
CA VAL A 268 -15.03 -11.10 2.01
C VAL A 268 -15.21 -11.95 3.26
N THR A 269 -14.13 -12.63 3.68
CA THR A 269 -14.10 -13.39 4.94
C THR A 269 -13.27 -12.64 5.98
N ILE A 270 -13.93 -12.20 7.04
CA ILE A 270 -13.32 -11.55 8.20
C ILE A 270 -13.10 -12.60 9.28
N ARG A 271 -11.84 -12.84 9.67
CA ARG A 271 -11.48 -13.78 10.74
C ARG A 271 -11.08 -13.01 11.98
N VAL A 272 -11.54 -13.49 13.12
CA VAL A 272 -11.21 -13.01 14.47
C VAL A 272 -10.84 -14.20 15.36
N GLU A 273 -10.16 -13.97 16.48
CA GLU A 273 -9.68 -15.06 17.35
C GLU A 273 -10.71 -15.55 18.36
N ARG A 274 -11.74 -14.74 18.70
CA ARG A 274 -12.70 -15.03 19.76
C ARG A 274 -14.13 -14.64 19.38
N ASP A 275 -15.12 -15.32 19.94
CA ASP A 275 -16.54 -14.99 19.72
C ASP A 275 -16.92 -13.59 20.21
N SER A 276 -16.32 -13.11 21.32
CA SER A 276 -16.51 -11.73 21.77
C SER A 276 -16.07 -10.71 20.71
N GLN A 277 -14.97 -10.95 20.01
CA GLN A 277 -14.49 -10.10 18.92
C GLN A 277 -15.41 -10.17 17.70
N LYS A 278 -15.99 -11.34 17.41
CA LYS A 278 -16.99 -11.51 16.36
C LYS A 278 -18.21 -10.62 16.62
N GLY A 279 -18.69 -10.57 17.87
CA GLY A 279 -19.79 -9.70 18.27
C GLY A 279 -19.48 -8.21 18.04
N ILE A 280 -18.25 -7.77 18.35
CA ILE A 280 -17.80 -6.38 18.13
C ILE A 280 -17.75 -6.05 16.64
N VAL A 281 -17.19 -6.93 15.80
CA VAL A 281 -17.08 -6.75 14.35
C VAL A 281 -18.45 -6.71 13.68
N ILE A 282 -19.38 -7.52 14.11
CA ILE A 282 -20.76 -7.52 13.59
C ILE A 282 -21.49 -6.27 14.07
N GLY A 283 -21.36 -5.93 15.37
CA GLY A 283 -22.06 -4.82 15.99
C GLY A 283 -23.55 -5.11 16.25
N HIS A 284 -24.23 -4.15 16.89
CA HIS A 284 -25.67 -4.28 17.18
C HIS A 284 -26.48 -4.40 15.87
N LYS A 285 -27.22 -5.50 15.70
CA LYS A 285 -27.99 -5.82 14.48
C LYS A 285 -27.17 -5.72 13.17
N GLY A 286 -25.86 -6.00 13.22
CA GLY A 286 -24.99 -5.98 12.06
C GLY A 286 -24.54 -4.58 11.61
N SER A 287 -24.75 -3.54 12.41
CA SER A 287 -24.46 -2.14 12.01
C SER A 287 -22.99 -1.91 11.66
N VAL A 288 -22.07 -2.38 12.51
CA VAL A 288 -20.61 -2.16 12.28
C VAL A 288 -20.16 -2.79 10.96
N LEU A 289 -20.56 -4.05 10.75
CA LEU A 289 -20.19 -4.78 9.53
C LEU A 289 -20.79 -4.17 8.26
N ARG A 290 -22.06 -3.75 8.34
CA ARG A 290 -22.75 -3.08 7.23
C ARG A 290 -22.08 -1.75 6.88
N ASP A 291 -21.82 -0.91 7.89
CA ASP A 291 -21.26 0.43 7.69
C ASP A 291 -19.83 0.36 7.14
N ALA A 292 -19.00 -0.55 7.68
CA ALA A 292 -17.65 -0.82 7.18
C ALA A 292 -17.69 -1.38 5.74
N GLY A 293 -18.57 -2.34 5.46
CA GLY A 293 -18.74 -2.91 4.13
C GLY A 293 -19.23 -1.88 3.10
N THR A 294 -20.17 -1.02 3.48
CA THR A 294 -20.66 0.05 2.60
C THR A 294 -19.57 1.08 2.28
N ALA A 295 -18.84 1.53 3.29
CA ALA A 295 -17.73 2.48 3.09
C ALA A 295 -16.61 1.88 2.23
N ALA A 296 -16.26 0.61 2.45
CA ALA A 296 -15.26 -0.09 1.65
C ALA A 296 -15.72 -0.27 0.19
N ARG A 297 -17.00 -0.62 -0.03
CA ARG A 297 -17.58 -0.77 -1.36
C ARG A 297 -17.51 0.52 -2.16
N LEU A 298 -17.98 1.63 -1.59
CA LEU A 298 -17.96 2.94 -2.26
C LEU A 298 -16.54 3.37 -2.65
N GLU A 299 -15.57 3.12 -1.78
CA GLU A 299 -14.18 3.44 -2.08
C GLU A 299 -13.59 2.48 -3.13
N ALA A 300 -13.95 1.19 -3.09
CA ALA A 300 -13.54 0.22 -4.10
C ALA A 300 -14.09 0.60 -5.49
N GLU A 301 -15.36 1.03 -5.59
CA GLU A 301 -15.97 1.51 -6.84
C GLU A 301 -15.20 2.70 -7.43
N GLN A 302 -14.78 3.66 -6.60
CA GLN A 302 -13.98 4.81 -7.04
C GLN A 302 -12.57 4.37 -7.53
N LEU A 303 -11.95 3.41 -6.85
CA LEU A 303 -10.61 2.94 -7.19
C LEU A 303 -10.61 2.00 -8.40
N LEU A 304 -11.61 1.17 -8.57
CA LEU A 304 -11.70 0.19 -9.66
C LEU A 304 -12.41 0.73 -10.92
N GLY A 305 -13.17 1.84 -10.77
CA GLY A 305 -13.91 2.40 -11.89
C GLY A 305 -15.11 1.53 -12.34
N ALA A 306 -15.56 0.60 -11.50
CA ALA A 306 -16.62 -0.34 -11.78
C ALA A 306 -17.56 -0.48 -10.58
N ARG A 307 -18.78 -0.95 -10.79
CA ARG A 307 -19.68 -1.28 -9.68
C ARG A 307 -19.15 -2.48 -8.90
N VAL A 308 -19.28 -2.42 -7.56
CA VAL A 308 -18.76 -3.45 -6.66
C VAL A 308 -19.87 -3.98 -5.76
N TYR A 309 -19.96 -5.30 -5.66
CA TYR A 309 -20.78 -6.00 -4.68
C TYR A 309 -19.88 -6.73 -3.67
N ILE A 310 -20.13 -6.57 -2.36
CA ILE A 310 -19.37 -7.19 -1.30
C ILE A 310 -20.28 -8.03 -0.41
N GLU A 311 -20.04 -9.35 -0.38
CA GLU A 311 -20.64 -10.28 0.58
C GLU A 311 -19.68 -10.45 1.78
N ASN A 312 -20.07 -9.99 2.97
CA ASN A 312 -19.25 -10.10 4.17
C ASN A 312 -19.60 -11.31 5.02
N LYS A 313 -18.59 -12.11 5.41
CA LYS A 313 -18.73 -13.25 6.32
C LYS A 313 -17.73 -13.16 7.48
N VAL A 314 -18.21 -13.29 8.71
CA VAL A 314 -17.36 -13.27 9.91
C VAL A 314 -17.18 -14.68 10.45
N LYS A 315 -15.92 -15.12 10.62
CA LYS A 315 -15.55 -16.42 11.16
C LYS A 315 -14.65 -16.26 12.38
N VAL A 316 -14.83 -17.14 13.38
CA VAL A 316 -13.88 -17.28 14.48
C VAL A 316 -12.83 -18.31 14.10
N ASP A 317 -11.56 -17.94 14.21
CA ASP A 317 -10.40 -18.77 13.92
C ASP A 317 -9.37 -18.60 15.05
N PRO A 318 -9.46 -19.41 16.12
CA PRO A 318 -8.67 -19.22 17.33
C PRO A 318 -7.17 -19.31 17.06
N ASN A 319 -6.40 -18.39 17.62
CA ASN A 319 -4.94 -18.38 17.56
C ASN A 319 -4.35 -18.42 16.12
N TRP A 320 -5.08 -17.92 15.11
CA TRP A 320 -4.61 -17.94 13.70
C TRP A 320 -3.24 -17.31 13.52
N GLN A 321 -2.90 -16.27 14.29
CA GLN A 321 -1.60 -15.58 14.23
C GLN A 321 -0.40 -16.42 14.67
N ARG A 322 -0.64 -17.56 15.34
CA ARG A 322 0.40 -18.45 15.87
C ARG A 322 0.49 -19.77 15.11
N ARG A 323 -0.37 -19.99 14.11
CA ARG A 323 -0.42 -21.24 13.34
C ARG A 323 0.15 -21.04 11.93
N GLY A 324 1.30 -21.69 11.64
CA GLY A 324 1.99 -21.58 10.37
C GLY A 324 1.08 -21.82 9.16
N HIS A 325 0.32 -22.94 9.16
CA HIS A 325 -0.61 -23.27 8.06
C HIS A 325 -1.76 -22.27 7.87
N ALA A 326 -2.14 -21.54 8.92
CA ALA A 326 -3.13 -20.47 8.78
C ALA A 326 -2.51 -19.25 8.09
N LEU A 327 -1.26 -18.91 8.44
CA LEU A 327 -0.51 -17.83 7.81
C LEU A 327 -0.17 -18.17 6.35
N ASP A 328 0.24 -19.40 6.04
CA ASP A 328 0.52 -19.85 4.67
C ASP A 328 -0.69 -19.67 3.73
N ARG A 329 -1.90 -20.00 4.20
CA ARG A 329 -3.16 -19.76 3.45
C ARG A 329 -3.48 -18.30 3.23
N LEU A 330 -2.87 -17.42 4.01
CA LEU A 330 -3.03 -15.96 3.94
C LEU A 330 -1.89 -15.31 3.13
N GLY A 331 -1.02 -16.15 2.55
CA GLY A 331 0.14 -15.68 1.83
C GLY A 331 1.18 -14.99 2.74
N LEU A 332 1.22 -15.34 4.02
CA LEU A 332 2.08 -14.72 5.05
C LEU A 332 3.14 -15.68 5.56
#